data_3f6bead9c4c192bcbfa3826e71c12a7d
#
_entry.id   3f6bead9c4c192bcbfa3826e71c12a7d
#
_cell.length_a   1.000
_cell.length_b   1.000
_cell.length_c   1.000
_cell.angle_alpha   90.00
_cell.angle_beta   90.00
_cell.angle_gamma   90.00
#
_symmetry.space_group_name_H-M   'P 1'
#
loop_
_entity.id
_entity.type
_entity.pdbx_description
1 polymer ?
#
loop_
_entity_poly.entity_id
_entity_poly.type
_entity_poly.pdbx_seq_one_letter_code
_entity_poly.pdbx_strand_id
1 'polypeptide(L)'
;MRRAAVVAAVGALVAGFAVYGSAQAQEDPARDASGATAASLREAAAASGTFVGTAINDGLLSNPTYANIAASEFSSVTAENAMKWDTTEPSRGNFNFSGGDRLVDFANRNLHQVYGHTLVWHSQLPGWVQNGGFNAEQLNQVMVDHIDAVAGHFSGELAYWDVVNEVFNDDGSMRQSVFQTTIGTEYIANAFRAADAADPWANLCINDYNVEGINAKSDALYDLVSSLLDQGVPIDCVGLQSHLILGQVPGDLQENMQRFADLGLEVIITELDIRMDLPADSGKLAQQAEDYAEVVTACMNVPACEGITVWGISDRDSWVPGVFPGQGAACVWDESYQPKPAYDGMLTAFGG
;
A
#
# COMPACT_ATOMS: atom_id res chain seq x y z
N MET A 1 -18.34 -8.48 13.55
CA MET A 1 -19.59 -8.40 12.78
C MET A 1 -19.72 -6.96 12.29
N ARG A 2 -19.19 -6.69 11.13
CA ARG A 2 -19.21 -5.34 10.53
C ARG A 2 -20.59 -5.08 9.91
N ARG A 3 -21.08 -3.85 10.06
CA ARG A 3 -22.39 -3.43 9.55
C ARG A 3 -22.27 -3.10 8.05
N ALA A 4 -22.98 -3.86 7.21
CA ALA A 4 -23.13 -3.55 5.80
C ALA A 4 -23.91 -2.23 5.62
N ALA A 5 -23.35 -1.28 4.88
CA ALA A 5 -24.03 -0.05 4.51
C ALA A 5 -25.05 -0.32 3.41
N VAL A 6 -26.34 -0.09 3.70
CA VAL A 6 -27.42 -0.16 2.74
C VAL A 6 -27.54 1.19 2.04
N VAL A 7 -27.17 1.25 0.75
CA VAL A 7 -27.44 2.40 -0.11
C VAL A 7 -28.86 2.25 -0.67
N ALA A 8 -29.78 3.14 -0.29
CA ALA A 8 -31.13 3.21 -0.84
C ALA A 8 -31.13 4.06 -2.11
N ALA A 9 -31.34 3.43 -3.27
CA ALA A 9 -31.56 4.12 -4.52
C ALA A 9 -33.04 4.60 -4.63
N VAL A 10 -33.25 5.90 -4.77
CA VAL A 10 -34.54 6.49 -5.08
C VAL A 10 -34.70 6.57 -6.60
N GLY A 11 -35.57 5.75 -7.15
CA GLY A 11 -35.95 5.79 -8.57
C GLY A 11 -37.02 6.84 -8.85
N ALA A 12 -36.76 7.75 -9.79
CA ALA A 12 -37.74 8.64 -10.35
C ALA A 12 -38.24 8.09 -11.71
N LEU A 13 -39.51 7.76 -11.80
CA LEU A 13 -40.21 7.43 -13.05
C LEU A 13 -40.52 8.73 -13.82
N VAL A 14 -40.09 8.82 -15.08
CA VAL A 14 -40.58 9.78 -16.05
C VAL A 14 -41.17 9.01 -17.22
N ALA A 15 -42.46 9.15 -17.42
CA ALA A 15 -43.19 8.64 -18.59
C ALA A 15 -43.10 9.67 -19.74
N GLY A 16 -42.61 9.25 -20.89
CA GLY A 16 -42.56 10.05 -22.11
C GLY A 16 -43.03 9.26 -23.32
N PHE A 17 -43.98 9.83 -24.06
CA PHE A 17 -44.74 9.29 -25.19
C PHE A 17 -43.87 8.96 -26.40
N ALA A 18 -44.22 7.85 -27.06
CA ALA A 18 -43.62 7.40 -28.32
C ALA A 18 -44.22 8.14 -29.51
N VAL A 19 -43.38 8.58 -30.44
CA VAL A 19 -43.77 8.94 -31.81
C VAL A 19 -43.00 8.00 -32.75
N TYR A 20 -43.74 7.22 -33.53
CA TYR A 20 -43.23 6.34 -34.57
C TYR A 20 -42.71 7.13 -35.78
N GLY A 21 -41.45 7.01 -36.08
CA GLY A 21 -40.85 7.41 -37.34
C GLY A 21 -39.98 6.27 -37.86
N SER A 22 -40.44 5.63 -38.94
CA SER A 22 -39.69 4.58 -39.63
C SER A 22 -38.52 5.19 -40.41
N ALA A 23 -37.31 4.96 -39.97
CA ALA A 23 -36.08 5.15 -40.77
C ALA A 23 -35.41 3.80 -40.99
N GLN A 24 -35.15 3.46 -42.25
CA GLN A 24 -34.45 2.26 -42.65
C GLN A 24 -33.04 2.22 -42.08
N ALA A 25 -32.71 1.12 -41.42
CA ALA A 25 -31.38 0.83 -40.98
C ALA A 25 -30.50 0.53 -42.19
N GLN A 26 -29.49 1.35 -42.38
CA GLN A 26 -28.37 1.09 -43.24
C GLN A 26 -27.39 0.27 -42.38
N GLU A 27 -27.20 -1.00 -42.75
CA GLU A 27 -26.20 -1.87 -42.09
C GLU A 27 -24.80 -1.35 -42.38
N ASP A 28 -24.12 -0.86 -41.34
CA ASP A 28 -22.71 -0.52 -41.37
C ASP A 28 -21.93 -1.83 -41.08
N PRO A 29 -21.01 -2.26 -41.96
CA PRO A 29 -20.32 -3.51 -41.76
C PRO A 29 -19.21 -3.34 -40.72
N ALA A 30 -19.20 -4.24 -39.75
CA ALA A 30 -18.08 -4.61 -38.90
C ALA A 30 -17.51 -3.49 -38.02
N ARG A 31 -18.15 -3.22 -36.89
CA ARG A 31 -17.39 -2.91 -35.69
C ARG A 31 -16.76 -4.20 -35.21
N ASP A 32 -15.49 -4.36 -35.54
CA ASP A 32 -14.62 -5.29 -34.83
C ASP A 32 -14.76 -5.02 -33.33
N ALA A 33 -15.17 -6.04 -32.60
CA ALA A 33 -15.00 -6.08 -31.15
C ALA A 33 -13.49 -6.37 -30.91
N SER A 34 -12.63 -5.38 -31.23
CA SER A 34 -11.30 -5.32 -30.62
C SER A 34 -11.55 -5.07 -29.14
N GLY A 35 -11.27 -6.02 -28.29
CA GLY A 35 -11.24 -5.82 -26.85
C GLY A 35 -10.38 -4.55 -26.63
N ALA A 36 -10.96 -3.50 -26.09
CA ALA A 36 -10.20 -2.32 -25.72
C ALA A 36 -9.23 -2.80 -24.63
N THR A 37 -7.94 -2.84 -24.96
CA THR A 37 -6.89 -3.02 -23.96
C THR A 37 -7.04 -1.89 -22.95
N ALA A 38 -6.91 -2.19 -21.65
CA ALA A 38 -6.98 -1.16 -20.62
C ALA A 38 -5.95 -0.08 -20.93
N ALA A 39 -6.37 1.19 -20.85
CA ALA A 39 -5.53 2.33 -21.22
C ALA A 39 -4.53 2.70 -20.10
N SER A 40 -4.70 2.18 -18.87
CA SER A 40 -3.85 2.45 -17.71
C SER A 40 -3.82 1.27 -16.73
N LEU A 41 -2.81 1.25 -15.85
CA LEU A 41 -2.74 0.28 -14.74
C LEU A 41 -3.99 0.37 -13.84
N ARG A 42 -4.46 1.60 -13.58
CA ARG A 42 -5.68 1.85 -12.81
C ARG A 42 -6.90 1.14 -13.40
N GLU A 43 -7.08 1.24 -14.72
CA GLU A 43 -8.23 0.62 -15.41
C GLU A 43 -8.11 -0.90 -15.42
N ALA A 44 -6.90 -1.43 -15.65
CA ALA A 44 -6.66 -2.87 -15.66
C ALA A 44 -6.89 -3.49 -14.27
N ALA A 45 -6.33 -2.89 -13.22
CA ALA A 45 -6.53 -3.33 -11.85
C ALA A 45 -8.02 -3.27 -11.43
N ALA A 46 -8.71 -2.17 -11.77
CA ALA A 46 -10.13 -2.03 -11.47
C ALA A 46 -11.00 -3.08 -12.20
N ALA A 47 -10.66 -3.45 -13.44
CA ALA A 47 -11.34 -4.51 -14.18
C ALA A 47 -11.16 -5.88 -13.55
N SER A 48 -10.04 -6.10 -12.83
CA SER A 48 -9.74 -7.31 -12.10
C SER A 48 -10.31 -7.31 -10.66
N GLY A 49 -10.93 -6.21 -10.22
CA GLY A 49 -11.53 -6.09 -8.89
C GLY A 49 -10.54 -5.76 -7.78
N THR A 50 -9.35 -5.23 -8.12
CA THR A 50 -8.29 -4.87 -7.18
C THR A 50 -7.89 -3.41 -7.36
N PHE A 51 -7.06 -2.86 -6.45
CA PHE A 51 -6.46 -1.55 -6.65
C PHE A 51 -4.99 -1.65 -7.05
N VAL A 52 -4.50 -0.62 -7.75
CA VAL A 52 -3.08 -0.36 -7.93
C VAL A 52 -2.73 0.98 -7.32
N GLY A 53 -1.71 0.99 -6.47
CA GLY A 53 -1.26 2.18 -5.73
C GLY A 53 0.18 2.55 -6.02
N THR A 54 0.57 3.75 -5.55
CA THR A 54 1.96 4.19 -5.54
C THR A 54 2.29 4.99 -4.28
N ALA A 55 3.54 4.84 -3.80
CA ALA A 55 4.06 5.76 -2.78
C ALA A 55 4.27 7.15 -3.39
N ILE A 56 3.86 8.19 -2.68
CA ILE A 56 3.93 9.59 -3.10
C ILE A 56 4.83 10.39 -2.18
N ASN A 57 5.82 11.03 -2.78
CA ASN A 57 6.51 12.16 -2.17
C ASN A 57 5.66 13.43 -2.39
N ASP A 58 5.06 13.94 -1.32
CA ASP A 58 4.13 15.07 -1.40
C ASP A 58 4.77 16.35 -1.97
N GLY A 59 6.08 16.53 -1.78
CA GLY A 59 6.84 17.64 -2.38
C GLY A 59 6.91 17.58 -3.91
N LEU A 60 6.85 16.38 -4.49
CA LEU A 60 6.89 16.18 -5.94
C LEU A 60 5.53 16.37 -6.63
N LEU A 61 4.43 16.51 -5.90
CA LEU A 61 3.11 16.80 -6.47
C LEU A 61 3.04 18.15 -7.20
N SER A 62 4.01 19.03 -6.98
CA SER A 62 4.18 20.26 -7.77
C SER A 62 4.80 20.04 -9.16
N ASN A 63 5.38 18.85 -9.43
CA ASN A 63 5.86 18.45 -10.76
C ASN A 63 4.67 17.90 -11.57
N PRO A 64 4.27 18.56 -12.69
CA PRO A 64 3.09 18.12 -13.45
C PRO A 64 3.20 16.72 -14.03
N THR A 65 4.40 16.29 -14.47
CA THR A 65 4.60 14.95 -15.02
C THR A 65 4.39 13.89 -13.96
N TYR A 66 5.01 14.07 -12.79
CA TYR A 66 4.84 13.18 -11.64
C TYR A 66 3.37 13.10 -11.20
N ALA A 67 2.74 14.26 -10.98
CA ALA A 67 1.36 14.34 -10.52
C ALA A 67 0.36 13.75 -11.54
N ASN A 68 0.61 13.93 -12.86
CA ASN A 68 -0.25 13.35 -13.89
C ASN A 68 -0.15 11.81 -13.93
N ILE A 69 1.06 11.24 -13.82
CA ILE A 69 1.22 9.78 -13.74
C ILE A 69 0.51 9.26 -12.49
N ALA A 70 0.76 9.88 -11.33
CA ALA A 70 0.08 9.51 -10.10
C ALA A 70 -1.45 9.51 -10.25
N ALA A 71 -2.00 10.54 -10.90
CA ALA A 71 -3.45 10.71 -11.05
C ALA A 71 -4.09 9.73 -12.04
N SER A 72 -3.39 9.40 -13.14
CA SER A 72 -3.98 8.60 -14.23
C SER A 72 -3.74 7.10 -14.09
N GLU A 73 -2.58 6.69 -13.55
CA GLU A 73 -2.14 5.30 -13.54
C GLU A 73 -2.52 4.54 -12.27
N PHE A 74 -2.85 5.25 -11.20
CA PHE A 74 -3.09 4.65 -9.89
C PHE A 74 -4.48 4.97 -9.35
N SER A 75 -4.98 4.13 -8.45
CA SER A 75 -6.24 4.31 -7.73
C SER A 75 -6.05 4.41 -6.21
N SER A 76 -4.81 4.19 -5.75
CA SER A 76 -4.41 4.30 -4.34
C SER A 76 -3.10 5.09 -4.22
N VAL A 77 -2.95 5.85 -3.15
CA VAL A 77 -1.71 6.57 -2.83
C VAL A 77 -1.30 6.33 -1.38
N THR A 78 0.00 6.10 -1.18
CA THR A 78 0.61 5.92 0.14
C THR A 78 1.55 7.08 0.43
N ALA A 79 1.55 7.61 1.65
CA ALA A 79 2.48 8.65 2.03
C ALA A 79 3.90 8.08 2.18
N GLU A 80 4.83 8.40 1.25
CA GLU A 80 6.20 7.90 1.32
C GLU A 80 6.90 8.26 2.64
N ASN A 81 6.78 9.53 3.09
CA ASN A 81 7.38 10.03 4.33
C ASN A 81 6.46 10.94 5.14
N ALA A 82 5.42 11.53 4.53
CA ALA A 82 4.66 12.62 5.10
C ALA A 82 3.83 12.25 6.33
N MET A 83 3.56 10.97 6.56
CA MET A 83 2.79 10.47 7.71
C MET A 83 3.65 9.70 8.72
N LYS A 84 4.97 9.62 8.55
CA LYS A 84 5.89 8.98 9.51
C LYS A 84 6.08 9.85 10.75
N TRP A 85 6.40 9.24 11.88
CA TRP A 85 6.41 9.90 13.19
C TRP A 85 7.34 11.11 13.27
N ASP A 86 8.58 11.00 12.72
CA ASP A 86 9.54 12.12 12.75
C ASP A 86 9.06 13.34 11.95
N THR A 87 8.19 13.13 10.96
CA THR A 87 7.57 14.19 10.15
C THR A 87 6.32 14.74 10.80
N THR A 88 5.46 13.88 11.33
CA THR A 88 4.17 14.28 11.91
C THR A 88 4.31 14.87 13.31
N GLU A 89 5.28 14.40 14.12
CA GLU A 89 5.53 14.90 15.48
C GLU A 89 7.03 15.04 15.77
N PRO A 90 7.75 15.94 15.09
CA PRO A 90 9.20 16.12 15.23
C PRO A 90 9.66 16.46 16.64
N SER A 91 8.79 17.07 17.45
CA SER A 91 8.98 17.31 18.87
C SER A 91 7.66 17.10 19.60
N ARG A 92 7.74 16.66 20.85
CA ARG A 92 6.59 16.21 21.63
C ARG A 92 5.45 17.23 21.66
N GLY A 93 4.26 16.79 21.20
CA GLY A 93 3.04 17.61 21.16
C GLY A 93 3.04 18.69 20.08
N ASN A 94 4.06 18.72 19.20
CA ASN A 94 4.13 19.67 18.09
C ASN A 94 3.88 18.92 16.77
N PHE A 95 2.63 18.88 16.35
CA PHE A 95 2.20 18.12 15.17
C PHE A 95 2.28 18.96 13.89
N ASN A 96 2.64 18.28 12.78
CA ASN A 96 2.66 18.81 11.42
C ASN A 96 2.02 17.82 10.46
N PHE A 97 0.80 18.09 10.05
CA PHE A 97 0.05 17.24 9.12
C PHE A 97 0.09 17.72 7.68
N SER A 98 0.77 18.84 7.40
CA SER A 98 0.68 19.53 6.10
C SER A 98 1.09 18.68 4.89
N GLY A 99 2.01 17.71 5.05
CA GLY A 99 2.38 16.78 3.99
C GLY A 99 1.29 15.76 3.72
N GLY A 100 0.75 15.16 4.78
CA GLY A 100 -0.38 14.23 4.71
C GLY A 100 -1.63 14.90 4.17
N ASP A 101 -1.95 16.12 4.62
CA ASP A 101 -3.10 16.90 4.12
C ASP A 101 -2.99 17.13 2.61
N ARG A 102 -1.80 17.47 2.10
CA ARG A 102 -1.58 17.62 0.64
C ARG A 102 -1.83 16.33 -0.12
N LEU A 103 -1.42 15.19 0.45
CA LEU A 103 -1.65 13.88 -0.15
C LEU A 103 -3.15 13.53 -0.18
N VAL A 104 -3.85 13.70 0.93
CA VAL A 104 -5.30 13.49 1.04
C VAL A 104 -6.05 14.40 0.07
N ASP A 105 -5.69 15.67 0.00
CA ASP A 105 -6.25 16.62 -0.97
C ASP A 105 -6.02 16.18 -2.42
N PHE A 106 -4.83 15.65 -2.74
CA PHE A 106 -4.53 15.11 -4.06
C PHE A 106 -5.38 13.86 -4.35
N ALA A 107 -5.47 12.93 -3.40
CA ALA A 107 -6.26 11.72 -3.52
C ALA A 107 -7.75 12.02 -3.75
N ASN A 108 -8.33 12.91 -2.97
CA ASN A 108 -9.73 13.30 -3.08
C ASN A 108 -10.05 13.91 -4.45
N ARG A 109 -9.18 14.77 -4.99
CA ARG A 109 -9.37 15.37 -6.32
C ARG A 109 -9.30 14.35 -7.46
N ASN A 110 -8.58 13.24 -7.28
CA ASN A 110 -8.35 12.21 -8.29
C ASN A 110 -9.14 10.92 -8.04
N LEU A 111 -10.00 10.90 -7.03
CA LEU A 111 -10.78 9.72 -6.62
C LEU A 111 -9.90 8.51 -6.29
N HIS A 112 -8.80 8.77 -5.56
CA HIS A 112 -7.93 7.75 -5.03
C HIS A 112 -8.31 7.44 -3.58
N GLN A 113 -8.10 6.20 -3.16
CA GLN A 113 -8.02 5.88 -1.74
C GLN A 113 -6.63 6.26 -1.19
N VAL A 114 -6.55 6.48 0.11
CA VAL A 114 -5.30 6.80 0.80
C VAL A 114 -4.91 5.65 1.73
N TYR A 115 -3.65 5.28 1.68
CA TYR A 115 -3.02 4.31 2.57
C TYR A 115 -2.05 5.05 3.50
N GLY A 116 -2.33 5.04 4.80
CA GLY A 116 -1.51 5.71 5.80
C GLY A 116 -0.29 4.88 6.19
N HIS A 117 0.90 5.48 6.13
CA HIS A 117 2.16 4.82 6.44
C HIS A 117 3.06 5.78 7.22
N THR A 118 3.41 5.50 8.44
CA THR A 118 3.04 4.44 9.37
C THR A 118 2.94 5.02 10.80
N LEU A 119 2.08 4.45 11.66
CA LEU A 119 1.87 5.01 13.00
C LEU A 119 3.02 4.66 13.96
N VAL A 120 3.45 3.39 14.00
CA VAL A 120 4.51 2.92 14.92
C VAL A 120 5.58 2.16 14.14
N TRP A 121 6.79 2.71 14.11
CA TRP A 121 7.94 2.12 13.44
C TRP A 121 9.22 2.43 14.22
N HIS A 122 10.21 1.56 14.15
CA HIS A 122 11.50 1.72 14.82
C HIS A 122 12.43 2.71 14.11
N SER A 123 12.20 2.97 12.84
CA SER A 123 12.95 3.91 12.00
C SER A 123 12.18 5.23 11.81
N GLN A 124 12.84 6.27 11.32
CA GLN A 124 12.28 7.61 11.19
C GLN A 124 11.45 8.02 12.43
N LEU A 125 12.00 7.66 13.60
CA LEU A 125 11.45 7.94 14.92
C LEU A 125 12.20 9.12 15.52
N PRO A 126 11.53 10.19 16.01
CA PRO A 126 12.21 11.36 16.52
C PRO A 126 13.01 11.04 17.78
N GLY A 127 14.14 11.72 17.93
CA GLY A 127 15.09 11.45 19.01
C GLY A 127 14.51 11.62 20.42
N TRP A 128 13.46 12.42 20.57
CA TRP A 128 12.77 12.60 21.85
C TRP A 128 11.97 11.36 22.27
N VAL A 129 11.51 10.54 21.33
CA VAL A 129 10.91 9.21 21.60
C VAL A 129 12.02 8.19 21.86
N GLN A 130 12.94 8.06 20.90
CA GLN A 130 13.97 7.01 20.91
C GLN A 130 14.90 7.11 22.15
N ASN A 131 15.20 8.33 22.60
CA ASN A 131 16.15 8.60 23.69
C ASN A 131 15.49 9.29 24.90
N GLY A 132 14.16 9.27 24.99
CA GLY A 132 13.40 10.01 25.98
C GLY A 132 13.52 9.48 27.43
N GLY A 133 14.09 8.27 27.61
CA GLY A 133 14.28 7.66 28.93
C GLY A 133 12.98 7.31 29.64
N PHE A 134 11.91 7.02 28.89
CA PHE A 134 10.60 6.68 29.40
C PHE A 134 10.60 5.28 30.05
N ASN A 135 9.80 5.10 31.09
CA ASN A 135 9.40 3.77 31.53
C ASN A 135 8.30 3.19 30.64
N ALA A 136 7.91 1.92 30.86
CA ALA A 136 6.92 1.22 30.02
C ALA A 136 5.57 1.95 29.94
N GLU A 137 5.03 2.40 31.06
CA GLU A 137 3.75 3.12 31.13
C GLU A 137 3.83 4.46 30.39
N GLN A 138 4.91 5.21 30.60
CA GLN A 138 5.13 6.50 29.94
C GLN A 138 5.30 6.36 28.42
N LEU A 139 6.09 5.38 27.95
CA LEU A 139 6.27 5.17 26.51
C LEU A 139 4.99 4.67 25.84
N ASN A 140 4.23 3.79 26.53
CA ASN A 140 2.93 3.35 26.04
C ASN A 140 1.97 4.55 25.88
N GLN A 141 1.92 5.45 26.87
CA GLN A 141 1.09 6.66 26.76
C GLN A 141 1.54 7.60 25.64
N VAL A 142 2.86 7.78 25.46
CA VAL A 142 3.42 8.56 24.32
C VAL A 142 3.01 7.96 22.99
N MET A 143 3.06 6.63 22.86
CA MET A 143 2.63 5.94 21.65
C MET A 143 1.13 6.12 21.38
N VAL A 144 0.30 5.95 22.40
CA VAL A 144 -1.16 6.14 22.29
C VAL A 144 -1.50 7.59 21.95
N ASP A 145 -0.89 8.57 22.63
CA ASP A 145 -1.11 10.00 22.35
C ASP A 145 -0.76 10.37 20.89
N HIS A 146 0.33 9.78 20.36
CA HIS A 146 0.73 9.96 18.97
C HIS A 146 -0.29 9.36 17.99
N ILE A 147 -0.70 8.10 18.23
CA ILE A 147 -1.71 7.42 17.40
C ILE A 147 -3.02 8.18 17.40
N ASP A 148 -3.50 8.59 18.58
CA ASP A 148 -4.74 9.36 18.73
C ASP A 148 -4.69 10.68 17.95
N ALA A 149 -3.54 11.37 17.98
CA ALA A 149 -3.39 12.63 17.27
C ALA A 149 -3.30 12.43 15.74
N VAL A 150 -2.51 11.46 15.26
CA VAL A 150 -2.27 11.26 13.83
C VAL A 150 -3.45 10.55 13.17
N ALA A 151 -3.86 9.38 13.66
CA ALA A 151 -4.99 8.65 13.11
C ALA A 151 -6.30 9.43 13.29
N GLY A 152 -6.47 10.12 14.43
CA GLY A 152 -7.63 10.98 14.68
C GLY A 152 -7.71 12.20 13.74
N HIS A 153 -6.55 12.79 13.33
CA HIS A 153 -6.52 13.88 12.35
C HIS A 153 -7.05 13.44 10.98
N PHE A 154 -6.69 12.24 10.54
CA PHE A 154 -7.08 11.69 9.24
C PHE A 154 -8.31 10.77 9.32
N SER A 155 -9.02 10.71 10.46
CA SER A 155 -10.12 9.77 10.66
C SER A 155 -11.21 9.90 9.61
N GLY A 156 -11.49 8.78 8.93
CA GLY A 156 -12.47 8.68 7.85
C GLY A 156 -11.98 9.12 6.47
N GLU A 157 -10.73 9.60 6.35
CA GLU A 157 -10.13 9.98 5.07
C GLU A 157 -9.26 8.86 4.47
N LEU A 158 -8.83 7.89 5.27
CA LEU A 158 -7.95 6.81 4.86
C LEU A 158 -8.68 5.48 4.76
N ALA A 159 -8.31 4.67 3.76
CA ALA A 159 -8.81 3.31 3.61
C ALA A 159 -8.06 2.32 4.52
N TYR A 160 -6.77 2.55 4.71
CA TYR A 160 -5.84 1.68 5.44
C TYR A 160 -4.87 2.48 6.32
N TRP A 161 -4.40 1.85 7.39
CA TRP A 161 -3.24 2.28 8.19
C TRP A 161 -2.26 1.14 8.40
N ASP A 162 -0.98 1.34 8.11
CA ASP A 162 0.10 0.57 8.73
C ASP A 162 0.22 1.01 10.19
N VAL A 163 -0.40 0.22 11.09
CA VAL A 163 -0.39 0.55 12.52
C VAL A 163 0.98 0.28 13.13
N VAL A 164 1.55 -0.87 12.82
CA VAL A 164 2.90 -1.26 13.25
C VAL A 164 3.68 -1.79 12.06
N ASN A 165 4.89 -1.28 11.89
CA ASN A 165 5.75 -1.60 10.77
C ASN A 165 7.06 -2.27 11.24
N GLU A 166 7.45 -3.37 10.58
CA GLU A 166 8.75 -4.04 10.71
C GLU A 166 9.10 -4.53 12.12
N VAL A 167 8.25 -5.37 12.68
CA VAL A 167 8.40 -5.88 14.06
C VAL A 167 9.43 -6.98 14.22
N PHE A 168 9.84 -7.63 13.11
CA PHE A 168 10.77 -8.76 13.12
C PHE A 168 12.10 -8.44 12.45
N ASN A 169 13.17 -9.13 12.91
CA ASN A 169 14.42 -9.32 12.18
C ASN A 169 14.26 -10.46 11.17
N ASP A 170 15.21 -10.58 10.21
CA ASP A 170 15.12 -11.58 9.15
C ASP A 170 15.21 -13.04 9.65
N ASP A 171 15.72 -13.26 10.85
CA ASP A 171 15.76 -14.57 11.51
C ASP A 171 14.46 -14.95 12.25
N GLY A 172 13.42 -14.10 12.17
CA GLY A 172 12.15 -14.29 12.86
C GLY A 172 12.14 -13.85 14.34
N SER A 173 13.25 -13.35 14.87
CA SER A 173 13.28 -12.79 16.21
C SER A 173 12.63 -11.40 16.26
N MET A 174 11.98 -11.05 17.38
CA MET A 174 11.43 -9.70 17.58
C MET A 174 12.53 -8.64 17.51
N ARG A 175 12.28 -7.59 16.69
CA ARG A 175 13.17 -6.44 16.57
C ARG A 175 13.26 -5.67 17.89
N GLN A 176 14.47 -5.43 18.36
CA GLN A 176 14.75 -4.76 19.64
C GLN A 176 14.59 -3.23 19.50
N SER A 177 13.41 -2.78 19.10
CA SER A 177 13.05 -1.37 19.08
C SER A 177 12.90 -0.79 20.49
N VAL A 178 12.84 0.54 20.64
CA VAL A 178 12.55 1.18 21.93
C VAL A 178 11.21 0.69 22.51
N PHE A 179 10.23 0.43 21.67
CA PHE A 179 8.91 -0.08 22.09
C PHE A 179 9.02 -1.50 22.64
N GLN A 180 9.69 -2.40 21.90
CA GLN A 180 9.86 -3.80 22.31
C GLN A 180 10.70 -3.93 23.58
N THR A 181 11.78 -3.15 23.71
CA THR A 181 12.68 -3.25 24.86
C THR A 181 12.14 -2.60 26.12
N THR A 182 11.23 -1.63 25.98
CA THR A 182 10.70 -0.85 27.12
C THR A 182 9.29 -1.31 27.52
N ILE A 183 8.39 -1.58 26.58
CA ILE A 183 7.00 -1.98 26.85
C ILE A 183 6.88 -3.51 26.81
N GLY A 184 7.61 -4.19 25.91
CA GLY A 184 7.39 -5.60 25.59
C GLY A 184 6.43 -5.75 24.40
N THR A 185 6.18 -6.99 23.97
CA THR A 185 5.39 -7.30 22.76
C THR A 185 3.96 -6.75 22.78
N GLU A 186 3.42 -6.50 23.98
CA GLU A 186 2.09 -5.89 24.14
C GLU A 186 1.94 -4.49 23.51
N TYR A 187 3.06 -3.80 23.16
CA TYR A 187 2.96 -2.53 22.46
C TYR A 187 2.19 -2.65 21.14
N ILE A 188 2.30 -3.81 20.46
CA ILE A 188 1.61 -4.07 19.19
C ILE A 188 0.11 -4.06 19.39
N ALA A 189 -0.40 -4.88 20.33
CA ALA A 189 -1.83 -4.93 20.65
C ALA A 189 -2.38 -3.58 21.12
N ASN A 190 -1.58 -2.83 21.89
CA ASN A 190 -1.96 -1.49 22.37
C ASN A 190 -2.05 -0.50 21.23
N ALA A 191 -1.11 -0.53 20.25
CA ALA A 191 -1.13 0.32 19.07
C ALA A 191 -2.37 0.07 18.21
N PHE A 192 -2.71 -1.20 17.93
CA PHE A 192 -3.91 -1.54 17.17
C PHE A 192 -5.20 -1.09 17.84
N ARG A 193 -5.33 -1.29 19.17
CA ARG A 193 -6.52 -0.82 19.92
C ARG A 193 -6.63 0.71 19.94
N ALA A 194 -5.50 1.42 20.02
CA ALA A 194 -5.49 2.87 19.95
C ALA A 194 -5.88 3.36 18.54
N ALA A 195 -5.35 2.73 17.49
CA ALA A 195 -5.69 3.07 16.11
C ALA A 195 -7.17 2.84 15.78
N ASP A 196 -7.74 1.70 16.22
CA ASP A 196 -9.19 1.39 16.07
C ASP A 196 -10.08 2.42 16.80
N ALA A 197 -9.64 2.88 17.96
CA ALA A 197 -10.36 3.91 18.70
C ALA A 197 -10.27 5.29 18.04
N ALA A 198 -9.11 5.65 17.44
CA ALA A 198 -8.86 6.95 16.83
C ALA A 198 -9.46 7.05 15.42
N ASP A 199 -9.40 5.97 14.63
CA ASP A 199 -9.96 5.89 13.28
C ASP A 199 -10.70 4.55 13.05
N PRO A 200 -11.97 4.46 13.45
CA PRO A 200 -12.75 3.22 13.31
C PRO A 200 -13.19 2.92 11.87
N TRP A 201 -12.79 3.73 10.90
CA TRP A 201 -13.18 3.61 9.50
C TRP A 201 -12.12 2.95 8.64
N ALA A 202 -10.84 3.14 8.97
CA ALA A 202 -9.73 2.55 8.25
C ALA A 202 -9.54 1.06 8.60
N ASN A 203 -9.08 0.28 7.62
CA ASN A 203 -8.57 -1.07 7.86
C ASN A 203 -7.16 -0.98 8.47
N LEU A 204 -6.89 -1.79 9.48
CA LEU A 204 -5.67 -1.73 10.27
C LEU A 204 -4.73 -2.86 9.89
N CYS A 205 -3.55 -2.51 9.37
CA CYS A 205 -2.55 -3.44 8.86
C CYS A 205 -1.32 -3.54 9.77
N ILE A 206 -0.72 -4.72 9.78
CA ILE A 206 0.67 -4.93 10.17
C ILE A 206 1.49 -5.14 8.91
N ASN A 207 2.62 -4.44 8.77
CA ASN A 207 3.42 -4.42 7.55
C ASN A 207 4.87 -4.83 7.84
N ASP A 208 5.47 -5.67 6.99
CA ASP A 208 6.89 -6.05 7.14
C ASP A 208 7.49 -6.42 5.76
N TYR A 209 8.82 -6.39 5.65
CA TYR A 209 9.60 -6.79 4.48
C TYR A 209 10.18 -8.19 4.66
N ASN A 210 10.63 -8.83 3.58
CA ASN A 210 11.15 -10.20 3.56
C ASN A 210 10.19 -11.24 4.16
N VAL A 211 8.90 -10.96 4.08
CA VAL A 211 7.81 -11.84 4.52
C VAL A 211 6.96 -12.34 3.34
N GLU A 212 7.45 -12.15 2.12
CA GLU A 212 6.75 -12.51 0.88
C GLU A 212 6.67 -14.02 0.69
N GLY A 213 7.76 -14.74 0.95
CA GLY A 213 7.81 -16.19 0.92
C GLY A 213 7.65 -16.83 2.29
N ILE A 214 7.46 -18.16 2.33
CA ILE A 214 7.43 -18.96 3.55
C ILE A 214 8.85 -19.11 4.09
N ASN A 215 9.13 -18.42 5.19
CA ASN A 215 10.43 -18.39 5.85
C ASN A 215 10.28 -18.11 7.35
N ALA A 216 11.37 -18.12 8.09
CA ALA A 216 11.35 -17.92 9.56
C ALA A 216 10.69 -16.60 9.98
N LYS A 217 10.85 -15.52 9.19
CA LYS A 217 10.27 -14.20 9.47
C LYS A 217 8.78 -14.19 9.20
N SER A 218 8.34 -14.73 8.05
CA SER A 218 6.91 -14.81 7.73
C SER A 218 6.15 -15.79 8.62
N ASP A 219 6.82 -16.87 9.10
CA ASP A 219 6.26 -17.77 10.10
C ASP A 219 6.07 -17.07 11.44
N ALA A 220 7.08 -16.30 11.89
CA ALA A 220 6.95 -15.51 13.12
C ALA A 220 5.84 -14.44 13.03
N LEU A 221 5.69 -13.79 11.87
CA LEU A 221 4.60 -12.85 11.62
C LEU A 221 3.23 -13.55 11.66
N TYR A 222 3.12 -14.72 11.03
CA TYR A 222 1.89 -15.52 11.03
C TYR A 222 1.48 -15.92 12.45
N ASP A 223 2.42 -16.43 13.25
CA ASP A 223 2.18 -16.85 14.63
C ASP A 223 1.77 -15.65 15.50
N LEU A 224 2.43 -14.50 15.35
CA LEU A 224 2.09 -13.27 16.07
C LEU A 224 0.67 -12.81 15.74
N VAL A 225 0.35 -12.69 14.44
CA VAL A 225 -0.95 -12.21 13.97
C VAL A 225 -2.07 -13.17 14.43
N SER A 226 -1.88 -14.47 14.27
CA SER A 226 -2.82 -15.49 14.75
C SER A 226 -3.09 -15.33 16.26
N SER A 227 -2.03 -15.18 17.07
CA SER A 227 -2.14 -14.97 18.52
C SER A 227 -2.85 -13.66 18.88
N LEU A 228 -2.64 -12.58 18.13
CA LEU A 228 -3.29 -11.29 18.36
C LEU A 228 -4.77 -11.34 17.98
N LEU A 229 -5.12 -12.03 16.89
CA LEU A 229 -6.53 -12.28 16.51
C LEU A 229 -7.28 -13.08 17.58
N ASP A 230 -6.65 -14.11 18.14
CA ASP A 230 -7.21 -14.91 19.24
C ASP A 230 -7.49 -14.05 20.50
N GLN A 231 -6.72 -12.97 20.70
CA GLN A 231 -6.91 -11.99 21.78
C GLN A 231 -7.92 -10.89 21.44
N GLY A 232 -8.54 -10.94 20.26
CA GLY A 232 -9.49 -9.94 19.79
C GLY A 232 -8.84 -8.58 19.47
N VAL A 233 -7.56 -8.56 19.08
CA VAL A 233 -6.90 -7.35 18.59
C VAL A 233 -7.45 -7.03 17.19
N PRO A 234 -7.82 -5.77 16.90
CA PRO A 234 -8.46 -5.39 15.65
C PRO A 234 -7.41 -5.27 14.51
N ILE A 235 -6.98 -6.42 13.98
CA ILE A 235 -6.14 -6.50 12.79
C ILE A 235 -7.03 -6.87 11.62
N ASP A 236 -6.97 -6.10 10.54
CA ASP A 236 -7.77 -6.33 9.34
C ASP A 236 -6.94 -6.85 8.17
N CYS A 237 -5.66 -6.52 8.13
CA CYS A 237 -4.79 -6.82 6.99
C CYS A 237 -3.34 -7.08 7.38
N VAL A 238 -2.65 -7.80 6.47
CA VAL A 238 -1.20 -7.98 6.48
C VAL A 238 -0.63 -7.36 5.21
N GLY A 239 0.33 -6.44 5.38
CA GLY A 239 1.12 -5.87 4.31
C GLY A 239 2.42 -6.65 4.10
N LEU A 240 2.70 -7.00 2.84
CA LEU A 240 3.97 -7.54 2.38
C LEU A 240 4.66 -6.43 1.58
N GLN A 241 5.77 -5.88 2.09
CA GLN A 241 6.42 -4.71 1.45
C GLN A 241 6.89 -5.02 0.02
N SER A 242 7.45 -6.20 -0.20
CA SER A 242 7.91 -6.65 -1.53
C SER A 242 9.02 -5.79 -2.14
N HIS A 243 9.99 -5.37 -1.32
CA HIS A 243 11.25 -4.80 -1.79
C HIS A 243 12.16 -5.91 -2.35
N LEU A 244 11.92 -6.31 -3.57
CA LEU A 244 12.50 -7.51 -4.17
C LEU A 244 13.85 -7.21 -4.89
N ILE A 245 14.56 -8.30 -5.20
CA ILE A 245 15.76 -8.30 -6.03
C ILE A 245 15.42 -9.00 -7.33
N LEU A 246 15.91 -8.47 -8.45
CA LEU A 246 15.73 -9.02 -9.80
C LEU A 246 15.94 -10.53 -9.85
N GLY A 247 14.97 -11.27 -10.36
CA GLY A 247 15.00 -12.73 -10.49
C GLY A 247 14.88 -13.49 -9.17
N GLN A 248 14.41 -12.83 -8.10
CA GLN A 248 14.28 -13.45 -6.77
C GLN A 248 12.88 -13.27 -6.17
N VAL A 249 11.83 -13.31 -7.00
CA VAL A 249 10.46 -13.42 -6.50
C VAL A 249 10.31 -14.78 -5.80
N PRO A 250 9.80 -14.83 -4.55
CA PRO A 250 9.60 -16.11 -3.87
C PRO A 250 8.57 -16.96 -4.60
N GLY A 251 8.94 -18.17 -4.99
CA GLY A 251 8.04 -19.08 -5.74
C GLY A 251 6.83 -19.56 -4.94
N ASP A 252 6.81 -19.33 -3.63
CA ASP A 252 5.71 -19.62 -2.70
C ASP A 252 4.97 -18.36 -2.20
N LEU A 253 5.16 -17.20 -2.87
CA LEU A 253 4.50 -15.94 -2.56
C LEU A 253 2.97 -16.10 -2.48
N GLN A 254 2.35 -16.73 -3.48
CA GLN A 254 0.91 -16.94 -3.51
C GLN A 254 0.44 -17.81 -2.34
N GLU A 255 1.16 -18.90 -2.04
CA GLU A 255 0.85 -19.80 -0.92
C GLU A 255 0.98 -19.06 0.42
N ASN A 256 2.01 -18.24 0.56
CA ASN A 256 2.21 -17.45 1.78
C ASN A 256 1.11 -16.39 1.97
N MET A 257 0.70 -15.68 0.91
CA MET A 257 -0.46 -14.77 0.98
C MET A 257 -1.74 -15.51 1.36
N GLN A 258 -1.98 -16.69 0.77
CA GLN A 258 -3.19 -17.48 1.04
C GLN A 258 -3.29 -17.89 2.51
N ARG A 259 -2.18 -18.27 3.16
CA ARG A 259 -2.24 -18.64 4.60
C ARG A 259 -2.63 -17.47 5.51
N PHE A 260 -2.23 -16.23 5.20
CA PHE A 260 -2.73 -15.06 5.93
C PHE A 260 -4.21 -14.79 5.63
N ALA A 261 -4.62 -14.95 4.38
CA ALA A 261 -6.03 -14.87 3.99
C ALA A 261 -6.91 -15.91 4.70
N ASP A 262 -6.38 -17.11 4.95
CA ASP A 262 -7.09 -18.20 5.67
C ASP A 262 -7.32 -17.84 7.16
N LEU A 263 -6.61 -16.84 7.72
CA LEU A 263 -6.90 -16.25 9.02
C LEU A 263 -8.09 -15.27 9.00
N GLY A 264 -8.64 -14.98 7.80
CA GLY A 264 -9.73 -14.02 7.59
C GLY A 264 -9.26 -12.59 7.40
N LEU A 265 -7.98 -12.39 7.02
CA LEU A 265 -7.36 -11.10 6.80
C LEU A 265 -7.33 -10.73 5.31
N GLU A 266 -7.38 -9.44 5.04
CA GLU A 266 -6.95 -8.90 3.75
C GLU A 266 -5.42 -8.99 3.65
N VAL A 267 -4.91 -9.17 2.43
CA VAL A 267 -3.47 -9.17 2.13
C VAL A 267 -3.19 -8.10 1.10
N ILE A 268 -2.11 -7.35 1.27
CA ILE A 268 -1.77 -6.24 0.39
C ILE A 268 -0.27 -6.30 0.09
N ILE A 269 0.09 -6.15 -1.18
CA ILE A 269 1.47 -5.83 -1.56
C ILE A 269 1.63 -4.33 -1.41
N THR A 270 2.45 -3.89 -0.45
CA THR A 270 2.42 -2.50 0.03
C THR A 270 3.51 -1.59 -0.53
N GLU A 271 4.65 -2.15 -0.97
CA GLU A 271 5.83 -1.34 -1.28
C GLU A 271 6.67 -1.93 -2.43
N LEU A 272 5.99 -2.52 -3.44
CA LEU A 272 6.67 -3.24 -4.51
C LEU A 272 7.69 -2.37 -5.26
N ASP A 273 8.93 -2.75 -5.18
CA ASP A 273 10.00 -2.36 -6.09
C ASP A 273 10.93 -3.55 -6.34
N ILE A 274 11.57 -3.60 -7.53
CA ILE A 274 12.43 -4.72 -7.92
C ILE A 274 13.78 -4.18 -8.38
N ARG A 275 14.72 -4.08 -7.42
CA ARG A 275 16.05 -3.52 -7.67
C ARG A 275 16.97 -4.46 -8.43
N MET A 276 17.90 -3.89 -9.18
CA MET A 276 18.93 -4.62 -9.92
C MET A 276 20.29 -3.95 -9.80
N ASP A 277 21.36 -4.72 -9.99
CA ASP A 277 22.70 -4.17 -10.13
C ASP A 277 22.81 -3.34 -11.41
N LEU A 278 23.32 -2.11 -11.27
CA LEU A 278 23.52 -1.19 -12.40
C LEU A 278 24.83 -1.50 -13.16
N PRO A 279 24.92 -1.21 -14.48
CA PRO A 279 23.85 -0.60 -15.27
C PRO A 279 22.72 -1.57 -15.62
N ALA A 280 21.51 -1.01 -15.80
CA ALA A 280 20.40 -1.74 -16.38
C ALA A 280 20.69 -2.02 -17.87
N ASP A 281 20.28 -3.20 -18.33
CA ASP A 281 20.31 -3.60 -19.73
C ASP A 281 18.97 -4.22 -20.15
N SER A 282 18.80 -4.50 -21.43
CA SER A 282 17.54 -5.02 -21.97
C SER A 282 17.16 -6.39 -21.37
N GLY A 283 18.14 -7.24 -21.03
CA GLY A 283 17.90 -8.53 -20.41
C GLY A 283 17.37 -8.38 -18.98
N LYS A 284 17.99 -7.50 -18.19
CA LYS A 284 17.54 -7.20 -16.83
C LYS A 284 16.16 -6.54 -16.81
N LEU A 285 15.89 -5.62 -17.76
CA LEU A 285 14.58 -4.98 -17.85
C LEU A 285 13.48 -5.97 -18.27
N ALA A 286 13.80 -6.94 -19.14
CA ALA A 286 12.87 -8.02 -19.50
C ALA A 286 12.58 -8.92 -18.28
N GLN A 287 13.61 -9.34 -17.54
CA GLN A 287 13.42 -10.12 -16.31
C GLN A 287 12.61 -9.35 -15.28
N GLN A 288 12.87 -8.05 -15.11
CA GLN A 288 12.09 -7.21 -14.19
C GLN A 288 10.60 -7.19 -14.57
N ALA A 289 10.28 -7.15 -15.87
CA ALA A 289 8.89 -7.20 -16.34
C ALA A 289 8.22 -8.53 -16.00
N GLU A 290 8.94 -9.66 -16.12
CA GLU A 290 8.47 -10.97 -15.70
C GLU A 290 8.24 -11.03 -14.18
N ASP A 291 9.19 -10.52 -13.39
CA ASP A 291 9.10 -10.50 -11.93
C ASP A 291 7.90 -9.66 -11.44
N TYR A 292 7.67 -8.47 -12.01
CA TYR A 292 6.49 -7.65 -11.69
C TYR A 292 5.19 -8.37 -12.07
N ALA A 293 5.16 -9.02 -13.25
CA ALA A 293 3.99 -9.79 -13.68
C ALA A 293 3.73 -10.99 -12.77
N GLU A 294 4.76 -11.66 -12.26
CA GLU A 294 4.65 -12.77 -11.32
C GLU A 294 4.01 -12.32 -10.00
N VAL A 295 4.46 -11.19 -9.43
CA VAL A 295 3.88 -10.62 -8.19
C VAL A 295 2.41 -10.25 -8.40
N VAL A 296 2.07 -9.58 -9.51
CA VAL A 296 0.67 -9.24 -9.84
C VAL A 296 -0.16 -10.51 -9.97
N THR A 297 0.32 -11.51 -10.71
CA THR A 297 -0.39 -12.78 -10.90
C THR A 297 -0.62 -13.50 -9.57
N ALA A 298 0.37 -13.52 -8.69
CA ALA A 298 0.23 -14.15 -7.37
C ALA A 298 -0.86 -13.45 -6.53
N CYS A 299 -0.91 -12.11 -6.53
CA CYS A 299 -1.96 -11.34 -5.87
C CYS A 299 -3.35 -11.65 -6.48
N MET A 300 -3.47 -11.61 -7.81
CA MET A 300 -4.74 -11.88 -8.49
C MET A 300 -5.30 -13.28 -8.23
N ASN A 301 -4.45 -14.25 -7.91
CA ASN A 301 -4.85 -15.61 -7.59
C ASN A 301 -5.32 -15.80 -6.13
N VAL A 302 -5.14 -14.80 -5.27
CA VAL A 302 -5.57 -14.81 -3.86
C VAL A 302 -6.76 -13.85 -3.69
N PRO A 303 -8.00 -14.35 -3.52
CA PRO A 303 -9.20 -13.48 -3.48
C PRO A 303 -9.21 -12.42 -2.37
N ALA A 304 -8.37 -12.60 -1.34
CA ALA A 304 -8.20 -11.63 -0.25
C ALA A 304 -7.03 -10.65 -0.50
N CYS A 305 -6.36 -10.73 -1.66
CA CYS A 305 -5.39 -9.72 -2.05
C CYS A 305 -6.13 -8.51 -2.62
N GLU A 306 -6.18 -7.43 -1.84
CA GLU A 306 -6.96 -6.23 -2.17
C GLU A 306 -6.25 -5.33 -3.18
N GLY A 307 -4.90 -5.36 -3.21
CA GLY A 307 -4.16 -4.49 -4.11
C GLY A 307 -2.65 -4.57 -4.04
N ILE A 308 -2.03 -3.81 -4.95
CA ILE A 308 -0.59 -3.71 -5.09
C ILE A 308 -0.20 -2.24 -5.14
N THR A 309 0.69 -1.82 -4.24
CA THR A 309 1.31 -0.49 -4.26
C THR A 309 2.77 -0.61 -4.68
N VAL A 310 3.17 0.09 -5.74
CA VAL A 310 4.58 0.24 -6.12
C VAL A 310 5.24 1.33 -5.26
N TRP A 311 6.51 1.11 -4.82
CA TRP A 311 7.16 2.06 -3.94
C TRP A 311 7.89 3.17 -4.70
N GLY A 312 7.10 4.14 -5.15
CA GLY A 312 7.52 5.26 -5.98
C GLY A 312 7.21 5.06 -7.46
N ILE A 313 7.14 6.17 -8.17
CA ILE A 313 6.74 6.17 -9.59
C ILE A 313 7.96 5.90 -10.50
N SER A 314 9.06 6.62 -10.28
CA SER A 314 10.17 6.71 -11.20
C SER A 314 11.50 6.36 -10.54
N ASP A 315 12.38 5.72 -11.32
CA ASP A 315 13.76 5.45 -10.91
C ASP A 315 14.52 6.71 -10.47
N ARG A 316 14.13 7.87 -11.01
CA ARG A 316 14.68 9.19 -10.67
C ARG A 316 14.56 9.54 -9.20
N ASP A 317 13.42 9.20 -8.59
CA ASP A 317 13.04 9.61 -7.25
C ASP A 317 13.07 8.42 -6.27
N SER A 318 13.58 7.25 -6.72
CA SER A 318 13.63 6.02 -5.93
C SER A 318 14.61 6.12 -4.75
N TRP A 319 14.22 5.56 -3.62
CA TRP A 319 15.04 5.43 -2.41
C TRP A 319 16.21 4.44 -2.56
N VAL A 320 16.09 3.48 -3.50
CA VAL A 320 17.01 2.34 -3.65
C VAL A 320 18.47 2.75 -3.80
N PRO A 321 18.86 3.70 -4.69
CA PRO A 321 20.28 4.06 -4.84
C PRO A 321 20.89 4.69 -3.58
N GLY A 322 20.07 5.29 -2.73
CA GLY A 322 20.51 5.90 -1.47
C GLY A 322 20.83 4.88 -0.37
N VAL A 323 20.22 3.70 -0.45
CA VAL A 323 20.38 2.63 0.55
C VAL A 323 21.24 1.47 0.03
N PHE A 324 21.17 1.14 -1.26
CA PHE A 324 21.88 0.05 -1.91
C PHE A 324 22.84 0.58 -2.97
N PRO A 325 24.09 0.99 -2.61
CA PRO A 325 25.06 1.54 -3.55
C PRO A 325 25.33 0.58 -4.73
N GLY A 326 25.22 1.09 -5.96
CA GLY A 326 25.39 0.30 -7.19
C GLY A 326 24.12 -0.43 -7.66
N GLN A 327 23.04 -0.35 -6.93
CA GLN A 327 21.72 -0.87 -7.34
C GLN A 327 20.74 0.28 -7.64
N GLY A 328 19.71 -0.01 -8.43
CA GLY A 328 18.68 0.96 -8.82
C GLY A 328 17.76 0.40 -9.87
N ALA A 329 17.21 1.28 -10.72
CA ALA A 329 16.26 0.96 -11.78
C ALA A 329 15.07 0.10 -11.27
N ALA A 330 14.60 0.38 -10.05
CA ALA A 330 13.69 -0.48 -9.32
C ALA A 330 12.20 -0.23 -9.61
N CYS A 331 11.85 1.00 -10.05
CA CYS A 331 10.47 1.44 -10.28
C CYS A 331 9.95 1.05 -11.67
N VAL A 332 8.67 1.32 -11.91
CA VAL A 332 7.96 0.99 -13.16
C VAL A 332 8.23 2.01 -14.27
N TRP A 333 8.54 3.26 -13.92
CA TRP A 333 8.97 4.32 -14.85
C TRP A 333 10.45 4.62 -14.69
N ASP A 334 11.13 4.95 -15.80
CA ASP A 334 12.54 5.33 -15.82
C ASP A 334 12.80 6.74 -15.25
N GLU A 335 14.08 7.17 -15.23
CA GLU A 335 14.49 8.49 -14.74
C GLU A 335 13.89 9.67 -15.54
N SER A 336 13.36 9.41 -16.76
CA SER A 336 12.71 10.37 -17.65
C SER A 336 11.18 10.29 -17.59
N TYR A 337 10.63 9.54 -16.64
CA TYR A 337 9.21 9.24 -16.51
C TYR A 337 8.63 8.53 -17.75
N GLN A 338 9.43 7.72 -18.44
CA GLN A 338 8.92 6.85 -19.49
C GLN A 338 8.63 5.47 -18.90
N PRO A 339 7.51 4.82 -19.30
CA PRO A 339 7.20 3.48 -18.83
C PRO A 339 8.27 2.49 -19.27
N LYS A 340 8.69 1.62 -18.36
CA LYS A 340 9.62 0.52 -18.61
C LYS A 340 8.86 -0.75 -19.00
N PRO A 341 9.54 -1.82 -19.48
CA PRO A 341 8.88 -3.11 -19.73
C PRO A 341 8.10 -3.67 -18.53
N ALA A 342 8.47 -3.29 -17.30
CA ALA A 342 7.73 -3.61 -16.07
C ALA A 342 6.28 -3.09 -16.10
N TYR A 343 6.03 -1.93 -16.72
CA TYR A 343 4.68 -1.40 -16.89
C TYR A 343 3.80 -2.35 -17.72
N ASP A 344 4.31 -2.80 -18.88
CA ASP A 344 3.59 -3.72 -19.76
C ASP A 344 3.40 -5.09 -19.09
N GLY A 345 4.39 -5.53 -18.28
CA GLY A 345 4.30 -6.75 -17.47
C GLY A 345 3.15 -6.70 -16.47
N MET A 346 3.05 -5.62 -15.69
CA MET A 346 1.94 -5.41 -14.75
C MET A 346 0.60 -5.30 -15.48
N LEU A 347 0.53 -4.49 -16.55
CA LEU A 347 -0.69 -4.28 -17.33
C LEU A 347 -1.24 -5.62 -17.84
N THR A 348 -0.38 -6.44 -18.46
CA THR A 348 -0.75 -7.75 -18.98
C THR A 348 -1.21 -8.71 -17.86
N ALA A 349 -0.54 -8.69 -16.71
CA ALA A 349 -0.90 -9.57 -15.59
C ALA A 349 -2.24 -9.17 -14.93
N PHE A 350 -2.61 -7.89 -14.96
CA PHE A 350 -3.97 -7.44 -14.61
C PHE A 350 -5.02 -7.77 -15.68
N GLY A 351 -4.64 -8.31 -16.85
CA GLY A 351 -5.56 -8.68 -17.94
C GLY A 351 -5.83 -7.54 -18.92
N GLY A 352 -4.92 -6.55 -19.00
CA GLY A 352 -4.96 -5.40 -19.91
C GLY A 352 -4.39 -5.68 -21.30
#